data_8d07a03fa6e06cf143e9dc4e4e28f3ee
#
_entry.id   8d07a03fa6e06cf143e9dc4e4e28f3ee
#
_cell.length_a   1.000
_cell.length_b   1.000
_cell.length_c   1.000
_cell.angle_alpha   90.00
_cell.angle_beta   90.00
_cell.angle_gamma   90.00
#
_symmetry.space_group_name_H-M   'P 1'
#
loop_
_entity.id
_entity.type
_entity.pdbx_description
1 polymer ?
#
loop_
_entity_poly.entity_id
_entity_poly.type
_entity_poly.pdbx_seq_one_letter_code
_entity_poly.pdbx_strand_id
1 'polypeptide(L)'
;DANGTPAIAADGRIRFDALTFWTDSGSLPPPDEDAGEVAGRDGRVVARGGAGQRTPGFVTGSPQEANGLGGRTIYYDRTSSSLGRLNVDVTTAAALQSDFGAATAAESAELIAFSRGLDVDDLDGDGERNEPRGWLFGDALHSRPLPLNYGSIGGYSDPANPAIFIAVGSDDGMLRMIRNTRAGGSDSGEEIWAFMPRASMGAQKVLRANGTGMQHPYTMDGAPVAFMYDKNQDGSIISGDGDRVFLYAGMRRGGKAYYALDVTNPENPRLMWTIEKGGDFSELGLTFSTPRVGLIDTATGPRPVVMFAGGYDVNKDKRGVIGSDDSEGNAMYVVDAETGALIWKARGGSGGGGGNVFEHAQLVDSIPSTLSVADTDGDGFTDRMVVGDTGGNIWRADIHGRDVSNWKLTLLASVGRHAGGAPSFETDRRFFHRPDLVPSKDGNGLFDAVVLGSGNRADPLDKGGSAYNFMYMIKDRRTSVGSGVDTGLQHVDFGDVTSNCLQSNGGCIVNLVHGWRLGLEEPGEKVLATALTLTGKTFFTTYLPFSGTGATACSPSEGAGRLYAVSL
;
A
#
# COMPACT_ATOMS: atom_id res chain seq x y z
N ASP A 1 12.70 -22.71 -5.27
CA ASP A 1 12.74 -22.29 -6.68
C ASP A 1 12.00 -23.26 -7.57
N ALA A 2 11.89 -22.97 -8.85
CA ALA A 2 11.16 -23.77 -9.83
C ALA A 2 11.67 -25.23 -9.98
N ASN A 3 12.93 -25.48 -9.63
CA ASN A 3 13.55 -26.81 -9.67
C ASN A 3 13.42 -27.59 -8.33
N GLY A 4 12.67 -27.08 -7.37
CA GLY A 4 12.53 -27.66 -6.03
C GLY A 4 13.77 -27.45 -5.14
N THR A 5 14.74 -26.66 -5.57
CA THR A 5 15.92 -26.32 -4.77
C THR A 5 15.59 -25.14 -3.84
N PRO A 6 16.11 -25.07 -2.59
CA PRO A 6 15.91 -23.90 -1.75
C PRO A 6 16.37 -22.63 -2.45
N ALA A 7 15.48 -21.64 -2.59
CA ALA A 7 15.80 -20.37 -3.22
C ALA A 7 16.60 -19.44 -2.30
N ILE A 8 16.57 -19.70 -1.00
CA ILE A 8 17.25 -18.92 0.03
C ILE A 8 18.50 -19.69 0.48
N ALA A 9 19.63 -19.03 0.50
CA ALA A 9 20.90 -19.55 1.02
C ALA A 9 20.91 -19.56 2.56
N ALA A 10 21.89 -20.20 3.16
CA ALA A 10 22.01 -20.30 4.62
C ALA A 10 22.25 -18.93 5.31
N ASP A 11 22.72 -17.95 4.58
CA ASP A 11 22.92 -16.55 5.04
C ASP A 11 21.65 -15.67 4.91
N GLY A 12 20.53 -16.24 4.45
CA GLY A 12 19.25 -15.54 4.28
C GLY A 12 19.09 -14.81 2.94
N ARG A 13 20.08 -14.84 2.07
CA ARG A 13 20.01 -14.19 0.75
C ARG A 13 19.38 -15.09 -0.30
N ILE A 14 18.76 -14.48 -1.31
CA ILE A 14 18.32 -15.22 -2.49
C ILE A 14 19.56 -15.78 -3.20
N ARG A 15 19.52 -17.07 -3.49
CA ARG A 15 20.61 -17.72 -4.21
C ARG A 15 20.75 -17.15 -5.62
N PHE A 16 21.96 -16.95 -6.05
CA PHE A 16 22.30 -16.42 -7.37
C PHE A 16 21.73 -17.24 -8.54
N ASP A 17 21.66 -18.56 -8.36
CA ASP A 17 21.16 -19.52 -9.36
C ASP A 17 19.67 -19.88 -9.17
N ALA A 18 18.96 -19.24 -8.25
CA ALA A 18 17.54 -19.50 -8.04
C ALA A 18 16.69 -19.12 -9.25
N LEU A 19 15.71 -19.96 -9.57
CA LEU A 19 14.80 -19.77 -10.72
C LEU A 19 13.37 -19.62 -10.24
N THR A 20 12.63 -18.66 -10.82
CA THR A 20 11.17 -18.57 -10.65
C THR A 20 10.47 -19.53 -11.60
N PHE A 21 9.18 -19.81 -11.40
CA PHE A 21 8.36 -20.60 -12.33
C PHE A 21 8.27 -19.97 -13.72
N TRP A 22 8.47 -18.66 -13.83
CA TRP A 22 8.40 -17.94 -15.11
C TRP A 22 9.76 -17.71 -15.77
N THR A 23 10.85 -18.08 -15.12
CA THR A 23 12.21 -17.89 -15.64
C THR A 23 12.46 -18.87 -16.81
N ASP A 24 12.87 -18.34 -17.94
CA ASP A 24 13.41 -19.13 -19.05
C ASP A 24 14.92 -19.21 -18.92
N SER A 25 15.41 -20.31 -18.37
CA SER A 25 16.83 -20.51 -18.11
C SER A 25 17.68 -20.62 -19.40
N GLY A 26 17.02 -20.94 -20.54
CA GLY A 26 17.69 -21.02 -21.85
C GLY A 26 17.99 -19.65 -22.47
N SER A 27 17.26 -18.62 -22.09
CA SER A 27 17.38 -17.26 -22.62
C SER A 27 18.22 -16.32 -21.75
N LEU A 28 18.69 -16.80 -20.58
CA LEU A 28 19.53 -16.00 -19.69
C LEU A 28 20.99 -16.16 -20.06
N PRO A 29 21.79 -15.08 -20.10
CA PRO A 29 23.22 -15.22 -20.16
C PRO A 29 23.72 -16.01 -18.94
N PRO A 30 24.83 -16.74 -19.04
CA PRO A 30 25.44 -17.39 -17.90
C PRO A 30 25.72 -16.36 -16.81
N PRO A 31 25.54 -16.74 -15.53
CA PRO A 31 25.92 -15.86 -14.44
C PRO A 31 27.43 -15.63 -14.51
N ASP A 32 27.82 -14.41 -14.71
CA ASP A 32 29.21 -13.98 -14.66
C ASP A 32 29.37 -13.07 -13.45
N GLU A 33 29.97 -13.59 -12.39
CA GLU A 33 30.20 -12.86 -11.14
C GLU A 33 31.16 -11.67 -11.35
N ASP A 34 31.97 -11.71 -12.41
CA ASP A 34 33.00 -10.72 -12.71
C ASP A 34 32.60 -9.73 -13.83
N ALA A 35 31.57 -10.00 -14.59
CA ALA A 35 31.20 -9.26 -15.82
C ALA A 35 30.42 -7.98 -15.59
N GLY A 36 30.51 -7.34 -14.48
CA GLY A 36 29.85 -6.07 -14.26
C GLY A 36 28.30 -6.13 -14.31
N GLU A 37 27.67 -4.98 -14.37
CA GLU A 37 26.23 -4.79 -14.12
C GLU A 37 25.30 -5.45 -15.13
N VAL A 38 25.73 -5.65 -16.36
CA VAL A 38 24.89 -6.11 -17.45
C VAL A 38 24.68 -7.62 -17.44
N ALA A 39 25.63 -8.39 -16.94
CA ALA A 39 25.60 -9.85 -17.00
C ALA A 39 24.85 -10.56 -15.86
N GLY A 40 24.01 -9.88 -15.11
CA GLY A 40 23.16 -10.49 -14.09
C GLY A 40 23.82 -10.62 -12.73
N ARG A 41 24.56 -9.63 -12.32
CA ARG A 41 25.22 -9.50 -11.01
C ARG A 41 24.28 -9.76 -9.83
N ASP A 42 22.98 -9.42 -9.99
CA ASP A 42 21.94 -9.65 -9.00
C ASP A 42 21.21 -10.99 -9.19
N GLY A 43 21.75 -11.85 -10.05
CA GLY A 43 21.20 -13.16 -10.33
C GLY A 43 19.98 -13.15 -11.25
N ARG A 44 19.60 -14.34 -11.68
CA ARG A 44 18.52 -14.56 -12.65
C ARG A 44 17.13 -14.15 -12.13
N VAL A 45 16.95 -14.19 -10.82
CA VAL A 45 15.66 -13.90 -10.17
C VAL A 45 15.41 -12.41 -10.09
N VAL A 46 16.42 -11.60 -9.83
CA VAL A 46 16.26 -10.16 -9.58
C VAL A 46 16.27 -9.36 -10.87
N ALA A 47 17.32 -9.51 -11.68
CA ALA A 47 17.51 -8.66 -12.86
C ALA A 47 16.73 -9.11 -14.09
N ARG A 48 16.79 -10.39 -14.39
CA ARG A 48 16.32 -10.96 -15.65
C ARG A 48 15.43 -12.19 -15.51
N GLY A 49 15.02 -12.52 -14.29
CA GLY A 49 14.13 -13.64 -14.01
C GLY A 49 12.67 -13.26 -13.91
N GLY A 50 11.80 -14.25 -13.95
CA GLY A 50 10.38 -14.12 -13.70
C GLY A 50 9.67 -13.13 -14.62
N ALA A 51 8.85 -12.24 -14.03
CA ALA A 51 8.06 -11.27 -14.79
C ALA A 51 8.92 -10.24 -15.54
N GLY A 52 10.10 -9.89 -15.02
CA GLY A 52 11.03 -8.99 -15.72
C GLY A 52 11.47 -9.55 -17.06
N GLN A 53 11.86 -10.83 -17.11
CA GLN A 53 12.24 -11.53 -18.33
C GLN A 53 11.06 -11.67 -19.32
N ARG A 54 9.82 -11.71 -18.80
CA ARG A 54 8.60 -11.88 -19.59
C ARG A 54 7.95 -10.56 -19.99
N THR A 55 8.57 -9.43 -19.71
CA THR A 55 8.12 -8.14 -20.24
C THR A 55 8.27 -8.14 -21.77
N PRO A 56 7.20 -7.83 -22.54
CA PRO A 56 7.25 -7.86 -24.00
C PRO A 56 8.40 -7.02 -24.58
N GLY A 57 9.10 -7.55 -25.56
CA GLY A 57 10.26 -6.93 -26.18
C GLY A 57 11.61 -7.28 -25.52
N PHE A 58 11.61 -7.84 -24.31
CA PHE A 58 12.85 -8.19 -23.61
C PHE A 58 13.46 -9.53 -24.10
N VAL A 59 12.64 -10.59 -24.21
CA VAL A 59 13.16 -11.94 -24.50
C VAL A 59 13.34 -12.19 -26.01
N THR A 60 12.63 -11.48 -26.85
CA THR A 60 12.58 -11.79 -28.28
C THR A 60 13.72 -11.20 -29.09
N GLY A 61 14.59 -10.37 -28.47
CA GLY A 61 15.63 -9.63 -29.22
C GLY A 61 15.05 -8.77 -30.35
N SER A 62 13.70 -8.68 -30.42
CA SER A 62 13.05 -7.80 -31.36
C SER A 62 13.18 -6.38 -30.85
N PRO A 63 13.87 -5.50 -31.58
CA PRO A 63 13.91 -4.10 -31.21
C PRO A 63 12.47 -3.61 -31.04
N GLN A 64 12.21 -2.86 -29.98
CA GLN A 64 10.99 -2.07 -29.90
C GLN A 64 10.95 -1.32 -31.22
N GLU A 65 9.93 -1.54 -32.05
CA GLU A 65 9.86 -0.85 -33.35
C GLU A 65 10.13 0.65 -33.16
N ALA A 66 10.82 1.28 -34.11
CA ALA A 66 11.24 2.67 -34.02
C ALA A 66 10.09 3.66 -33.73
N ASN A 67 8.84 3.26 -34.00
CA ASN A 67 7.62 4.00 -33.64
C ASN A 67 7.16 3.75 -32.18
N GLY A 68 7.88 2.94 -31.40
CA GLY A 68 7.58 2.65 -30.02
C GLY A 68 6.30 1.85 -29.77
N LEU A 69 5.70 1.26 -30.78
CA LEU A 69 4.44 0.52 -30.69
C LEU A 69 4.64 -0.99 -30.54
N GLY A 70 5.84 -1.51 -30.82
CA GLY A 70 6.16 -2.92 -30.73
C GLY A 70 6.20 -3.43 -29.29
N GLY A 71 5.59 -4.57 -29.02
CA GLY A 71 5.73 -5.37 -27.83
C GLY A 71 5.00 -4.87 -26.60
N ARG A 72 5.41 -3.78 -25.98
CA ARG A 72 4.91 -3.36 -24.67
C ARG A 72 3.72 -2.40 -24.74
N THR A 73 2.63 -2.69 -24.01
CA THR A 73 1.47 -1.81 -23.85
C THR A 73 1.55 -1.03 -22.56
N ILE A 74 1.79 0.29 -22.63
CA ILE A 74 1.77 1.18 -21.48
C ILE A 74 0.67 2.21 -21.68
N TYR A 75 -0.18 2.37 -20.65
CA TYR A 75 -1.22 3.39 -20.59
C TYR A 75 -0.83 4.51 -19.65
N TYR A 76 -1.42 5.68 -19.83
CA TYR A 76 -1.37 6.80 -18.89
C TYR A 76 -2.76 7.45 -18.77
N ASP A 77 -2.99 8.20 -17.72
CA ASP A 77 -4.20 8.99 -17.48
C ASP A 77 -4.20 10.22 -18.39
N ARG A 78 -4.81 10.11 -19.57
CA ARG A 78 -4.97 11.24 -20.50
C ARG A 78 -5.90 12.29 -19.93
N THR A 79 -6.97 11.87 -19.26
CA THR A 79 -7.87 12.67 -18.44
C THR A 79 -8.18 11.90 -17.15
N SER A 80 -8.90 12.49 -16.21
CA SER A 80 -9.32 11.82 -14.96
C SER A 80 -10.19 10.56 -15.17
N SER A 81 -10.62 10.27 -16.39
CA SER A 81 -11.50 9.12 -16.71
C SER A 81 -11.20 8.51 -18.08
N SER A 82 -10.03 8.77 -18.66
CA SER A 82 -9.65 8.14 -19.94
C SER A 82 -8.18 7.83 -20.01
N LEU A 83 -7.85 6.66 -20.60
CA LEU A 83 -6.48 6.25 -20.87
C LEU A 83 -5.98 6.80 -22.20
N GLY A 84 -4.69 7.14 -22.24
CA GLY A 84 -3.91 7.30 -23.46
C GLY A 84 -2.85 6.20 -23.55
N ARG A 85 -2.35 5.89 -24.73
CA ARG A 85 -1.19 5.02 -24.91
C ARG A 85 0.10 5.83 -24.86
N LEU A 86 1.06 5.35 -24.09
CA LEU A 86 2.38 5.96 -23.97
C LEU A 86 3.24 5.53 -25.18
N ASN A 87 3.09 6.22 -26.28
CA ASN A 87 3.80 5.94 -27.53
C ASN A 87 4.99 6.87 -27.75
N VAL A 88 6.04 6.41 -28.40
CA VAL A 88 7.18 7.22 -28.82
C VAL A 88 6.84 7.92 -30.13
N ASP A 89 5.96 8.91 -30.08
CA ASP A 89 5.60 9.75 -31.23
C ASP A 89 5.63 11.24 -30.85
N VAL A 90 5.76 12.09 -31.86
CA VAL A 90 5.93 13.55 -31.68
C VAL A 90 4.74 14.17 -30.91
N THR A 91 3.53 13.68 -31.17
CA THR A 91 2.31 14.21 -30.56
C THR A 91 2.25 13.87 -29.07
N THR A 92 2.48 12.59 -28.72
CA THR A 92 2.52 12.12 -27.33
C THR A 92 3.68 12.77 -26.56
N ALA A 93 4.87 12.84 -27.17
CA ALA A 93 6.04 13.49 -26.56
C ALA A 93 5.81 14.96 -26.26
N ALA A 94 5.21 15.71 -27.18
CA ALA A 94 4.89 17.13 -26.98
C ALA A 94 3.81 17.33 -25.90
N ALA A 95 2.80 16.45 -25.88
CA ALA A 95 1.70 16.54 -24.91
C ALA A 95 2.15 16.25 -23.47
N LEU A 96 3.14 15.38 -23.26
CA LEU A 96 3.63 14.94 -21.95
C LEU A 96 4.95 15.58 -21.53
N GLN A 97 5.46 16.55 -22.30
CA GLN A 97 6.74 17.21 -22.04
C GLN A 97 6.84 17.76 -20.60
N SER A 98 5.79 18.45 -20.15
CA SER A 98 5.75 19.01 -18.78
C SER A 98 5.69 17.93 -17.70
N ASP A 99 4.98 16.83 -17.94
CA ASP A 99 4.82 15.74 -16.98
C ASP A 99 6.12 14.99 -16.75
N PHE A 100 6.92 14.80 -17.81
CA PHE A 100 8.27 14.26 -17.70
C PHE A 100 9.31 15.26 -17.17
N GLY A 101 8.95 16.56 -17.01
CA GLY A 101 9.90 17.62 -16.69
C GLY A 101 10.97 17.80 -17.77
N ALA A 102 10.64 17.48 -19.03
CA ALA A 102 11.55 17.55 -20.15
C ALA A 102 11.69 18.99 -20.68
N ALA A 103 12.91 19.39 -21.06
CA ALA A 103 13.16 20.72 -21.63
C ALA A 103 12.64 20.85 -23.07
N THR A 104 12.58 19.73 -23.79
CA THR A 104 12.13 19.67 -25.18
C THR A 104 11.24 18.44 -25.43
N ALA A 105 10.45 18.48 -26.51
CA ALA A 105 9.68 17.31 -26.94
C ALA A 105 10.59 16.14 -27.35
N ALA A 106 11.81 16.40 -27.81
CA ALA A 106 12.78 15.35 -28.10
C ALA A 106 13.25 14.63 -26.82
N GLU A 107 13.59 15.38 -25.76
CA GLU A 107 13.91 14.78 -24.45
C GLU A 107 12.72 13.99 -23.88
N SER A 108 11.49 14.51 -24.05
CA SER A 108 10.28 13.78 -23.67
C SER A 108 10.14 12.47 -24.43
N ALA A 109 10.40 12.44 -25.73
CA ALA A 109 10.38 11.21 -26.53
C ALA A 109 11.42 10.19 -26.06
N GLU A 110 12.64 10.63 -25.71
CA GLU A 110 13.65 9.76 -25.12
C GLU A 110 13.24 9.21 -23.75
N LEU A 111 12.63 10.03 -22.88
CA LEU A 111 12.12 9.58 -21.59
C LEU A 111 10.96 8.59 -21.74
N ILE A 112 10.09 8.77 -22.74
CA ILE A 112 9.07 7.78 -23.09
C ILE A 112 9.71 6.48 -23.55
N ALA A 113 10.72 6.53 -24.44
CA ALA A 113 11.45 5.36 -24.92
C ALA A 113 12.12 4.62 -23.75
N PHE A 114 12.81 5.36 -22.87
CA PHE A 114 13.39 4.83 -21.63
C PHE A 114 12.32 4.13 -20.76
N SER A 115 11.18 4.77 -20.52
CA SER A 115 10.08 4.19 -19.74
C SER A 115 9.52 2.91 -20.35
N ARG A 116 9.54 2.81 -21.66
CA ARG A 116 9.15 1.61 -22.38
C ARG A 116 10.19 0.49 -22.32
N GLY A 117 11.40 0.79 -21.90
CA GLY A 117 12.47 -0.16 -21.68
C GLY A 117 13.57 -0.17 -22.74
N LEU A 118 13.63 0.85 -23.62
CA LEU A 118 14.73 0.96 -24.59
C LEU A 118 16.02 1.42 -23.93
N ASP A 119 17.15 0.92 -24.44
CA ASP A 119 18.49 1.36 -24.06
C ASP A 119 18.89 2.64 -24.81
N VAL A 120 18.23 3.73 -24.44
CA VAL A 120 18.42 5.04 -25.10
C VAL A 120 19.81 5.65 -24.87
N ASP A 121 20.55 5.14 -23.91
CA ASP A 121 21.88 5.63 -23.51
C ASP A 121 23.03 4.70 -23.93
N ASP A 122 22.73 3.58 -24.62
CA ASP A 122 23.71 2.60 -25.09
C ASP A 122 24.60 2.11 -23.93
N LEU A 123 23.94 1.56 -22.89
CA LEU A 123 24.60 1.22 -21.62
C LEU A 123 25.61 0.08 -21.73
N ASP A 124 25.44 -0.81 -22.71
CA ASP A 124 26.38 -1.91 -22.98
C ASP A 124 27.46 -1.55 -24.02
N GLY A 125 27.32 -0.39 -24.70
CA GLY A 125 28.34 0.19 -25.58
C GLY A 125 28.45 -0.49 -26.94
N ASP A 126 27.39 -1.15 -27.41
CA ASP A 126 27.39 -1.86 -28.69
C ASP A 126 26.99 -0.96 -29.88
N GLY A 127 26.53 0.26 -29.62
CA GLY A 127 26.12 1.27 -30.61
C GLY A 127 24.63 1.20 -30.98
N GLU A 128 23.87 0.24 -30.46
CA GLU A 128 22.44 0.08 -30.69
C GLU A 128 21.64 0.74 -29.56
N ARG A 129 20.73 1.64 -29.90
CA ARG A 129 19.87 2.35 -28.93
C ARG A 129 18.40 1.98 -29.01
N ASN A 130 18.08 1.04 -29.87
CA ASN A 130 16.71 0.62 -30.16
C ASN A 130 16.45 -0.83 -29.70
N GLU A 131 17.17 -1.24 -28.68
CA GLU A 131 17.04 -2.53 -28.04
C GLU A 131 16.56 -2.43 -26.60
N PRO A 132 16.10 -3.52 -25.99
CA PRO A 132 15.74 -3.54 -24.58
C PRO A 132 16.97 -3.43 -23.68
N ARG A 133 16.95 -2.45 -22.76
CA ARG A 133 18.00 -2.41 -21.72
C ARG A 133 17.92 -3.61 -20.77
N GLY A 134 19.03 -3.94 -20.12
CA GLY A 134 19.14 -5.12 -19.26
C GLY A 134 18.20 -5.17 -18.05
N TRP A 135 17.67 -4.04 -17.62
CA TRP A 135 16.85 -3.89 -16.41
C TRP A 135 15.55 -3.19 -16.74
N LEU A 136 14.42 -3.92 -16.74
CA LEU A 136 13.11 -3.38 -17.15
C LEU A 136 12.11 -3.28 -16.01
N PHE A 137 12.23 -4.10 -14.99
CA PHE A 137 11.26 -4.17 -13.91
C PHE A 137 11.77 -3.39 -12.69
N GLY A 138 11.01 -2.40 -12.25
CA GLY A 138 11.32 -1.64 -11.05
C GLY A 138 11.01 -2.40 -9.76
N ASP A 139 11.51 -1.89 -8.65
CA ASP A 139 11.31 -2.46 -7.32
C ASP A 139 9.85 -2.27 -6.85
N ALA A 140 9.24 -3.37 -6.43
CA ALA A 140 7.91 -3.39 -5.80
C ALA A 140 8.04 -3.29 -4.28
N LEU A 141 8.66 -2.21 -3.77
CA LEU A 141 9.13 -2.09 -2.40
C LEU A 141 8.03 -2.26 -1.34
N HIS A 142 6.90 -1.58 -1.51
CA HIS A 142 5.76 -1.68 -0.59
C HIS A 142 4.49 -2.19 -1.26
N SER A 143 4.45 -2.22 -2.58
CA SER A 143 3.33 -2.80 -3.30
C SER A 143 3.32 -4.32 -3.12
N ARG A 144 2.15 -4.85 -2.80
CA ARG A 144 1.95 -6.29 -2.67
C ARG A 144 1.27 -6.81 -3.91
N PRO A 145 1.79 -7.85 -4.56
CA PRO A 145 1.11 -8.48 -5.70
C PRO A 145 -0.31 -8.92 -5.30
N LEU A 146 -1.30 -8.51 -6.09
CA LEU A 146 -2.70 -8.84 -5.90
C LEU A 146 -3.14 -9.85 -6.97
N PRO A 147 -3.36 -11.13 -6.64
CA PRO A 147 -3.93 -12.08 -7.58
C PRO A 147 -5.42 -11.82 -7.78
N LEU A 148 -5.85 -11.79 -9.04
CA LEU A 148 -7.22 -11.64 -9.49
C LEU A 148 -7.62 -12.93 -10.23
N ASN A 149 -8.54 -13.69 -9.68
CA ASN A 149 -9.03 -14.93 -10.27
C ASN A 149 -10.31 -14.69 -11.07
N TYR A 150 -10.22 -14.81 -12.38
CA TYR A 150 -11.35 -14.63 -13.30
C TYR A 150 -12.09 -15.94 -13.63
N GLY A 151 -11.63 -17.08 -13.10
CA GLY A 151 -12.24 -18.37 -13.37
C GLY A 151 -12.04 -18.86 -14.81
N SER A 152 -13.10 -19.40 -15.40
CA SER A 152 -13.07 -20.03 -16.73
C SER A 152 -13.44 -19.03 -17.82
N ILE A 153 -12.50 -18.16 -18.21
CA ILE A 153 -12.70 -17.16 -19.27
C ILE A 153 -11.66 -17.33 -20.39
N GLY A 154 -11.93 -16.79 -21.58
CA GLY A 154 -10.91 -16.59 -22.62
C GLY A 154 -10.13 -17.87 -23.03
N GLY A 155 -10.77 -19.04 -23.04
CA GLY A 155 -10.13 -20.32 -23.35
C GLY A 155 -9.56 -21.07 -22.14
N TYR A 156 -9.64 -20.53 -20.93
CA TYR A 156 -9.33 -21.24 -19.69
C TYR A 156 -10.49 -22.17 -19.31
N SER A 157 -10.48 -23.38 -19.85
CA SER A 157 -11.54 -24.36 -19.63
C SER A 157 -11.23 -25.39 -18.53
N ASP A 158 -9.99 -25.42 -18.07
CA ASP A 158 -9.55 -26.33 -17.00
C ASP A 158 -9.71 -25.64 -15.64
N PRO A 159 -10.57 -26.13 -14.73
CA PRO A 159 -10.72 -25.58 -13.38
C PRO A 159 -9.43 -25.62 -12.54
N ALA A 160 -8.49 -26.50 -12.85
CA ALA A 160 -7.18 -26.55 -12.21
C ALA A 160 -6.22 -25.44 -12.70
N ASN A 161 -6.54 -24.82 -13.83
CA ASN A 161 -5.80 -23.70 -14.41
C ASN A 161 -6.74 -22.53 -14.73
N PRO A 162 -7.34 -21.86 -13.75
CA PRO A 162 -8.20 -20.71 -13.99
C PRO A 162 -7.41 -19.51 -14.51
N ALA A 163 -8.09 -18.55 -15.11
CA ALA A 163 -7.51 -17.29 -15.56
C ALA A 163 -7.14 -16.43 -14.36
N ILE A 164 -5.87 -16.43 -13.97
CA ILE A 164 -5.34 -15.60 -12.90
C ILE A 164 -4.41 -14.54 -13.46
N PHE A 165 -4.69 -13.29 -13.09
CA PHE A 165 -3.85 -12.14 -13.37
C PHE A 165 -3.36 -11.51 -12.07
N ILE A 166 -2.20 -10.86 -12.09
CA ILE A 166 -1.57 -10.31 -10.90
C ILE A 166 -1.33 -8.81 -11.12
N ALA A 167 -1.94 -7.99 -10.27
CA ALA A 167 -1.69 -6.55 -10.27
C ALA A 167 -0.59 -6.21 -9.26
N VAL A 168 0.40 -5.39 -9.66
CA VAL A 168 1.49 -4.94 -8.79
C VAL A 168 2.01 -3.57 -9.21
N GLY A 169 2.23 -2.67 -8.25
CA GLY A 169 2.90 -1.39 -8.46
C GLY A 169 4.41 -1.51 -8.24
N SER A 170 5.17 -0.57 -8.80
CA SER A 170 6.62 -0.50 -8.64
C SER A 170 7.15 0.92 -8.79
N ASP A 171 8.34 1.16 -8.25
CA ASP A 171 8.94 2.49 -8.17
C ASP A 171 9.60 2.97 -9.47
N ASP A 172 9.48 2.22 -10.55
CA ASP A 172 9.74 2.69 -11.92
C ASP A 172 8.55 3.45 -12.57
N GLY A 173 7.54 3.75 -11.80
CA GLY A 173 6.41 4.56 -12.22
C GLY A 173 5.14 3.79 -12.58
N MET A 174 5.10 2.46 -12.47
CA MET A 174 4.09 1.65 -13.14
C MET A 174 3.27 0.78 -12.18
N LEU A 175 1.96 0.70 -12.44
CA LEU A 175 1.08 -0.37 -12.00
C LEU A 175 0.96 -1.37 -13.16
N ARG A 176 1.30 -2.64 -12.92
CA ARG A 176 1.33 -3.68 -13.94
C ARG A 176 0.23 -4.70 -13.77
N MET A 177 -0.24 -5.26 -14.88
CA MET A 177 -1.05 -6.46 -14.93
C MET A 177 -0.23 -7.59 -15.56
N ILE A 178 -0.01 -8.66 -14.83
CA ILE A 178 0.83 -9.79 -15.21
C ILE A 178 -0.07 -11.03 -15.30
N ARG A 179 0.05 -11.79 -16.37
CA ARG A 179 -0.65 -13.08 -16.55
C ARG A 179 0.11 -14.18 -15.80
N ASN A 180 -0.56 -14.91 -14.92
CA ASN A 180 0.05 -16.02 -14.19
C ASN A 180 0.33 -17.21 -15.09
N THR A 181 -0.72 -17.76 -15.72
CA THR A 181 -0.62 -18.85 -16.69
C THR A 181 -1.41 -18.53 -17.95
N ARG A 182 -1.07 -19.18 -19.07
CA ARG A 182 -1.85 -19.13 -20.31
C ARG A 182 -2.98 -20.15 -20.30
N ALA A 183 -3.98 -19.94 -21.13
CA ALA A 183 -4.95 -20.97 -21.45
C ALA A 183 -4.21 -22.26 -21.90
N GLY A 184 -4.58 -23.40 -21.34
CA GLY A 184 -3.86 -24.67 -21.56
C GLY A 184 -2.76 -24.99 -20.54
N GLY A 185 -2.54 -24.13 -19.51
CA GLY A 185 -1.74 -24.46 -18.32
C GLY A 185 -0.24 -24.22 -18.42
N SER A 186 0.26 -23.58 -19.47
CA SER A 186 1.66 -23.20 -19.54
C SER A 186 1.96 -21.93 -18.72
N ASP A 187 3.14 -21.88 -18.09
CA ASP A 187 3.60 -20.70 -17.37
C ASP A 187 3.67 -19.45 -18.27
N SER A 188 3.41 -18.29 -17.72
CA SER A 188 3.44 -17.04 -18.45
C SER A 188 4.37 -16.00 -17.81
N GLY A 189 3.95 -15.33 -16.72
CA GLY A 189 4.65 -14.19 -16.15
C GLY A 189 4.67 -12.95 -17.07
N GLU A 190 3.91 -12.98 -18.16
CA GLU A 190 3.88 -11.92 -19.17
C GLU A 190 3.18 -10.66 -18.68
N GLU A 191 3.81 -9.50 -18.81
CA GLU A 191 3.16 -8.21 -18.61
C GLU A 191 2.16 -7.97 -19.74
N ILE A 192 0.85 -7.95 -19.41
CA ILE A 192 -0.21 -7.71 -20.38
C ILE A 192 -0.32 -6.22 -20.71
N TRP A 193 -0.21 -5.41 -19.69
CA TRP A 193 -0.13 -3.96 -19.77
C TRP A 193 0.48 -3.36 -18.51
N ALA A 194 0.95 -2.13 -18.62
CA ALA A 194 1.31 -1.28 -17.52
C ALA A 194 0.51 0.03 -17.56
N PHE A 195 0.28 0.64 -16.42
CA PHE A 195 -0.30 1.97 -16.27
C PHE A 195 0.72 2.86 -15.55
N MET A 196 1.19 3.89 -16.25
CA MET A 196 2.07 4.94 -15.71
C MET A 196 1.26 6.24 -15.56
N PRO A 197 0.83 6.59 -14.36
CA PRO A 197 0.14 7.86 -14.18
C PRO A 197 1.08 9.05 -14.46
N ARG A 198 0.52 10.16 -14.96
CA ARG A 198 1.27 11.40 -15.24
C ARG A 198 2.04 11.87 -14.00
N ALA A 199 1.48 11.68 -12.81
CA ALA A 199 2.15 11.99 -11.54
C ALA A 199 3.46 11.23 -11.32
N SER A 200 3.69 10.09 -11.99
CA SER A 200 4.93 9.30 -11.91
C SER A 200 5.96 9.65 -12.98
N MET A 201 5.57 10.38 -14.03
CA MET A 201 6.43 10.59 -15.21
C MET A 201 7.70 11.38 -14.90
N GLY A 202 7.63 12.36 -13.99
CA GLY A 202 8.80 13.16 -13.61
C GLY A 202 9.94 12.34 -12.97
N ALA A 203 9.62 11.19 -12.38
CA ALA A 203 10.60 10.28 -11.81
C ALA A 203 11.50 9.62 -12.86
N GLN A 204 11.04 9.50 -14.11
CA GLN A 204 11.80 8.84 -15.18
C GLN A 204 13.12 9.54 -15.49
N LYS A 205 13.16 10.85 -15.34
CA LYS A 205 14.40 11.65 -15.52
C LYS A 205 15.45 11.29 -14.46
N VAL A 206 15.02 11.09 -13.22
CA VAL A 206 15.90 10.70 -12.10
C VAL A 206 16.36 9.26 -12.28
N LEU A 207 15.46 8.35 -12.63
CA LEU A 207 15.77 6.93 -12.88
C LEU A 207 16.74 6.75 -14.03
N ARG A 208 16.55 7.47 -15.16
CA ARG A 208 17.47 7.44 -16.30
C ARG A 208 18.86 7.96 -15.94
N ALA A 209 18.91 9.06 -15.17
CA ALA A 209 20.19 9.66 -14.78
C ALA A 209 21.01 8.75 -13.86
N ASN A 210 20.35 7.93 -13.03
CA ASN A 210 20.94 6.95 -12.11
C ASN A 210 22.24 7.43 -11.43
N GLY A 211 22.27 8.70 -11.02
CA GLY A 211 23.47 9.37 -10.51
C GLY A 211 23.83 8.89 -9.10
N THR A 212 25.11 8.73 -8.81
CA THR A 212 25.60 8.37 -7.49
C THR A 212 25.15 9.39 -6.44
N GLY A 213 24.50 8.91 -5.35
CA GLY A 213 24.00 9.76 -4.26
C GLY A 213 22.66 10.42 -4.55
N MET A 214 22.03 10.19 -5.68
CA MET A 214 20.65 10.59 -5.93
C MET A 214 19.69 9.76 -5.07
N GLN A 215 18.65 10.41 -4.57
CA GLN A 215 17.59 9.70 -3.86
C GLN A 215 16.70 8.97 -4.88
N HIS A 216 16.55 7.65 -4.71
CA HIS A 216 15.65 6.85 -5.53
C HIS A 216 14.20 7.35 -5.36
N PRO A 217 13.48 7.66 -6.44
CA PRO A 217 12.12 8.15 -6.35
C PRO A 217 11.15 7.04 -5.95
N TYR A 218 10.16 7.39 -5.15
CA TYR A 218 8.95 6.57 -4.98
C TYR A 218 7.92 6.98 -6.03
N THR A 219 7.14 6.02 -6.53
CA THR A 219 6.11 6.27 -7.55
C THR A 219 4.84 5.49 -7.30
N MET A 220 4.63 4.30 -7.91
CA MET A 220 3.47 3.44 -7.68
C MET A 220 3.73 2.45 -6.54
N ASP A 221 4.11 2.97 -5.39
CA ASP A 221 4.56 2.23 -4.20
C ASP A 221 3.40 1.63 -3.37
N GLY A 222 2.15 1.99 -3.66
CA GLY A 222 0.96 1.49 -2.95
C GLY A 222 0.55 0.09 -3.37
N ALA A 223 0.08 -0.72 -2.41
CA ALA A 223 -0.51 -2.01 -2.71
C ALA A 223 -1.89 -1.83 -3.37
N PRO A 224 -2.15 -2.44 -4.54
CA PRO A 224 -3.46 -2.40 -5.16
C PRO A 224 -4.47 -3.24 -4.38
N VAL A 225 -5.75 -2.89 -4.51
CA VAL A 225 -6.90 -3.67 -4.01
C VAL A 225 -7.96 -3.76 -5.09
N ALA A 226 -8.81 -4.79 -5.03
CA ALA A 226 -9.88 -4.96 -6.00
C ALA A 226 -11.25 -5.15 -5.35
N PHE A 227 -12.25 -4.65 -6.03
CA PHE A 227 -13.64 -5.08 -5.89
C PHE A 227 -13.92 -6.09 -6.99
N MET A 228 -14.29 -7.31 -6.63
CA MET A 228 -14.69 -8.37 -7.57
C MET A 228 -16.14 -8.73 -7.30
N TYR A 229 -16.97 -8.64 -8.31
CA TYR A 229 -18.39 -8.96 -8.23
C TYR A 229 -18.75 -9.95 -9.34
N ASP A 230 -19.06 -11.16 -8.95
CA ASP A 230 -19.60 -12.24 -9.76
C ASP A 230 -21.12 -12.25 -9.51
N LYS A 231 -21.89 -11.73 -10.47
CA LYS A 231 -23.32 -11.48 -10.30
C LYS A 231 -24.15 -12.75 -10.29
N ASN A 232 -23.76 -13.71 -11.12
CA ASN A 232 -24.48 -14.99 -11.24
C ASN A 232 -23.87 -16.09 -10.36
N GLN A 233 -22.72 -15.81 -9.68
CA GLN A 233 -22.01 -16.70 -8.76
C GLN A 233 -21.58 -18.04 -9.40
N ASP A 234 -21.22 -18.01 -10.68
CA ASP A 234 -20.74 -19.22 -11.39
C ASP A 234 -19.22 -19.43 -11.29
N GLY A 235 -18.50 -18.48 -10.64
CA GLY A 235 -17.05 -18.53 -10.47
C GLY A 235 -16.25 -18.04 -11.68
N SER A 236 -16.91 -17.49 -12.69
CA SER A 236 -16.28 -16.93 -13.89
C SER A 236 -16.64 -15.46 -14.04
N ILE A 237 -15.68 -14.61 -14.26
CA ILE A 237 -15.91 -13.16 -14.41
C ILE A 237 -16.10 -12.83 -15.89
N ILE A 238 -17.33 -12.61 -16.29
CA ILE A 238 -17.70 -12.32 -17.69
C ILE A 238 -18.49 -11.01 -17.73
N SER A 239 -17.94 -9.99 -18.39
CA SER A 239 -18.57 -8.65 -18.48
C SER A 239 -20.02 -8.70 -19.05
N GLY A 240 -20.30 -9.64 -19.97
CA GLY A 240 -21.63 -9.83 -20.55
C GLY A 240 -22.70 -10.28 -19.55
N ASP A 241 -22.31 -10.95 -18.48
CA ASP A 241 -23.20 -11.45 -17.42
C ASP A 241 -23.49 -10.37 -16.34
N GLY A 242 -22.81 -9.26 -16.47
CA GLY A 242 -22.94 -8.11 -15.56
C GLY A 242 -21.94 -8.12 -14.43
N ASP A 243 -20.91 -8.97 -14.52
CA ASP A 243 -19.81 -9.04 -13.56
C ASP A 243 -18.89 -7.83 -13.65
N ARG A 244 -18.18 -7.55 -12.57
CA ARG A 244 -17.30 -6.39 -12.46
C ARG A 244 -16.02 -6.73 -11.69
N VAL A 245 -14.90 -6.21 -12.17
CA VAL A 245 -13.64 -6.13 -11.43
C VAL A 245 -13.09 -4.72 -11.51
N PHE A 246 -13.05 -4.05 -10.38
CA PHE A 246 -12.47 -2.71 -10.26
C PHE A 246 -11.19 -2.76 -9.44
N LEU A 247 -10.12 -2.20 -9.95
CA LEU A 247 -8.79 -2.17 -9.34
C LEU A 247 -8.50 -0.75 -8.85
N TYR A 248 -8.14 -0.62 -7.58
CA TYR A 248 -7.81 0.64 -6.94
C TYR A 248 -6.37 0.64 -6.47
N ALA A 249 -5.63 1.72 -6.76
CA ALA A 249 -4.24 1.87 -6.35
C ALA A 249 -3.94 3.31 -5.93
N GLY A 250 -3.23 3.46 -4.81
CA GLY A 250 -2.62 4.72 -4.39
C GLY A 250 -1.13 4.71 -4.68
N MET A 251 -0.52 5.88 -4.65
CA MET A 251 0.91 6.07 -4.90
C MET A 251 1.77 5.94 -3.64
N ARG A 252 1.16 5.90 -2.46
CA ARG A 252 1.85 5.89 -1.16
C ARG A 252 2.84 7.06 -1.05
N ARG A 253 4.15 6.82 -0.85
CA ARG A 253 5.15 7.91 -0.82
C ARG A 253 5.37 8.57 -2.19
N GLY A 254 4.96 7.93 -3.26
CA GLY A 254 5.10 8.44 -4.63
C GLY A 254 4.18 9.60 -5.00
N GLY A 255 3.09 9.82 -4.26
CA GLY A 255 2.17 10.89 -4.62
C GLY A 255 0.88 10.98 -3.81
N LYS A 256 0.08 11.99 -4.16
CA LYS A 256 -1.18 12.34 -3.49
C LYS A 256 -2.37 12.04 -4.41
N ALA A 257 -2.38 10.82 -4.97
CA ALA A 257 -3.43 10.41 -5.88
C ALA A 257 -3.84 8.94 -5.66
N TYR A 258 -5.12 8.67 -5.96
CA TYR A 258 -5.69 7.33 -6.11
C TYR A 258 -6.26 7.18 -7.52
N TYR A 259 -6.11 5.99 -8.06
CA TYR A 259 -6.58 5.60 -9.39
C TYR A 259 -7.52 4.42 -9.30
N ALA A 260 -8.59 4.44 -10.09
CA ALA A 260 -9.48 3.30 -10.28
C ALA A 260 -9.52 2.87 -11.74
N LEU A 261 -9.32 1.59 -11.97
CA LEU A 261 -9.35 0.97 -13.29
C LEU A 261 -10.44 -0.11 -13.31
N ASP A 262 -11.32 -0.09 -14.30
CA ASP A 262 -12.16 -1.23 -14.63
C ASP A 262 -11.31 -2.25 -15.40
N VAL A 263 -11.07 -3.37 -14.76
CA VAL A 263 -10.31 -4.50 -15.31
C VAL A 263 -11.19 -5.75 -15.41
N THR A 264 -12.51 -5.57 -15.56
CA THR A 264 -13.46 -6.68 -15.81
C THR A 264 -13.02 -7.52 -17.01
N ASN A 265 -12.46 -6.87 -18.03
CA ASN A 265 -11.61 -7.53 -19.01
C ASN A 265 -10.14 -7.28 -18.62
N PRO A 266 -9.42 -8.29 -18.10
CA PRO A 266 -8.07 -8.11 -17.60
C PRO A 266 -7.05 -7.66 -18.65
N GLU A 267 -7.32 -7.89 -19.93
CA GLU A 267 -6.44 -7.52 -21.04
C GLU A 267 -6.72 -6.12 -21.61
N ASN A 268 -7.86 -5.50 -21.24
CA ASN A 268 -8.30 -4.24 -21.81
C ASN A 268 -8.83 -3.28 -20.74
N PRO A 269 -7.95 -2.65 -19.93
CA PRO A 269 -8.34 -1.81 -18.82
C PRO A 269 -8.99 -0.51 -19.28
N ARG A 270 -9.83 0.07 -18.41
CA ARG A 270 -10.39 1.42 -18.58
C ARG A 270 -10.18 2.22 -17.30
N LEU A 271 -9.72 3.46 -17.41
CA LEU A 271 -9.67 4.36 -16.28
C LEU A 271 -11.10 4.80 -15.92
N MET A 272 -11.50 4.55 -14.69
CA MET A 272 -12.80 4.95 -14.16
C MET A 272 -12.76 6.37 -13.60
N TRP A 273 -11.79 6.62 -12.71
CA TRP A 273 -11.59 7.90 -12.08
C TRP A 273 -10.16 8.05 -11.51
N THR A 274 -9.78 9.29 -11.31
CA THR A 274 -8.61 9.71 -10.57
C THR A 274 -9.04 10.65 -9.46
N ILE A 275 -8.60 10.40 -8.24
CA ILE A 275 -8.75 11.30 -7.10
C ILE A 275 -7.37 11.87 -6.80
N GLU A 276 -7.26 13.21 -6.87
CA GLU A 276 -6.05 13.96 -6.55
C GLU A 276 -6.35 14.98 -5.44
N LYS A 277 -5.29 15.46 -4.78
CA LYS A 277 -5.42 16.52 -3.79
C LYS A 277 -6.07 17.76 -4.40
N GLY A 278 -7.16 18.21 -3.82
CA GLY A 278 -7.91 19.41 -4.23
C GLY A 278 -9.42 19.22 -4.13
N GLY A 279 -10.20 20.29 -4.26
CA GLY A 279 -11.66 20.23 -4.16
C GLY A 279 -12.14 19.49 -2.91
N ASP A 280 -12.96 18.46 -3.11
CA ASP A 280 -13.47 17.61 -2.03
C ASP A 280 -12.36 16.86 -1.26
N PHE A 281 -11.18 16.73 -1.85
CA PHE A 281 -10.03 16.01 -1.31
C PHE A 281 -8.87 16.94 -0.93
N SER A 282 -9.17 18.16 -0.51
CA SER A 282 -8.18 19.19 -0.15
C SER A 282 -7.24 18.78 0.99
N GLU A 283 -7.70 17.90 1.88
CA GLU A 283 -6.92 17.38 3.01
C GLU A 283 -6.03 16.17 2.62
N LEU A 284 -6.09 15.68 1.37
CA LEU A 284 -5.35 14.50 0.94
C LEU A 284 -3.83 14.77 0.98
N GLY A 285 -3.11 13.94 1.71
CA GLY A 285 -1.65 13.85 1.76
C GLY A 285 -1.12 12.72 0.88
N LEU A 286 0.10 12.28 1.16
CA LEU A 286 0.69 11.10 0.50
C LEU A 286 -0.17 9.86 0.78
N THR A 287 -0.57 9.13 -0.26
CA THR A 287 -1.62 8.09 -0.21
C THR A 287 -1.15 6.77 0.42
N PHE A 288 -0.66 6.85 1.66
CA PHE A 288 -0.19 5.68 2.42
C PHE A 288 -1.30 4.72 2.82
N SER A 289 -2.53 5.22 3.00
CA SER A 289 -3.67 4.39 3.35
C SER A 289 -4.07 3.50 2.18
N THR A 290 -3.89 2.19 2.32
CA THR A 290 -4.38 1.25 1.30
C THR A 290 -5.91 1.29 1.28
N PRO A 291 -6.56 1.47 0.13
CA PRO A 291 -8.00 1.53 0.04
C PRO A 291 -8.69 0.29 0.62
N ARG A 292 -9.88 0.48 1.18
CA ARG A 292 -10.76 -0.61 1.62
C ARG A 292 -12.03 -0.56 0.82
N VAL A 293 -12.44 -1.70 0.32
CA VAL A 293 -13.71 -1.85 -0.40
C VAL A 293 -14.77 -2.35 0.56
N GLY A 294 -15.95 -1.81 0.48
CA GLY A 294 -17.11 -2.22 1.28
C GLY A 294 -18.42 -1.95 0.56
N LEU A 295 -19.49 -2.31 1.22
CA LEU A 295 -20.86 -2.03 0.76
C LEU A 295 -21.53 -1.14 1.80
N ILE A 296 -22.27 -0.14 1.37
CA ILE A 296 -23.13 0.68 2.26
C ILE A 296 -24.58 0.60 1.82
N ASP A 297 -25.49 0.77 2.77
CA ASP A 297 -26.92 0.94 2.46
C ASP A 297 -27.20 2.39 2.07
N THR A 298 -27.93 2.60 0.99
CA THR A 298 -28.35 3.93 0.54
C THR A 298 -29.85 3.97 0.27
N ALA A 299 -30.40 5.17 0.10
CA ALA A 299 -31.81 5.34 -0.26
C ALA A 299 -32.18 4.65 -1.59
N THR A 300 -31.19 4.40 -2.45
CA THR A 300 -31.38 3.74 -3.75
C THR A 300 -30.96 2.26 -3.75
N GLY A 301 -30.57 1.71 -2.60
CA GLY A 301 -30.13 0.32 -2.42
C GLY A 301 -28.63 0.20 -2.10
N PRO A 302 -28.13 -1.05 -2.06
CA PRO A 302 -26.72 -1.33 -1.80
C PRO A 302 -25.79 -0.62 -2.77
N ARG A 303 -24.71 -0.02 -2.24
CA ARG A 303 -23.74 0.73 -3.03
C ARG A 303 -22.32 0.33 -2.68
N PRO A 304 -21.50 -0.12 -3.64
CA PRO A 304 -20.09 -0.37 -3.39
C PRO A 304 -19.35 0.94 -3.19
N VAL A 305 -18.47 0.96 -2.20
CA VAL A 305 -17.67 2.12 -1.82
C VAL A 305 -16.22 1.78 -1.64
N VAL A 306 -15.38 2.80 -1.81
CA VAL A 306 -13.98 2.76 -1.44
C VAL A 306 -13.75 3.70 -0.26
N MET A 307 -13.09 3.19 0.77
CA MET A 307 -12.79 3.91 2.00
C MET A 307 -11.28 4.01 2.18
N PHE A 308 -10.78 5.20 2.47
CA PHE A 308 -9.36 5.45 2.74
C PHE A 308 -9.18 6.63 3.67
N ALA A 309 -8.03 6.66 4.36
CA ALA A 309 -7.65 7.79 5.17
C ALA A 309 -6.86 8.83 4.36
N GLY A 310 -6.74 10.03 4.90
CA GLY A 310 -6.14 11.18 4.24
C GLY A 310 -4.67 11.00 3.87
N GLY A 311 -3.98 10.03 4.47
CA GLY A 311 -2.61 9.70 4.12
C GLY A 311 -1.57 10.35 5.05
N TYR A 312 -0.39 10.64 4.53
CA TYR A 312 0.78 11.05 5.30
C TYR A 312 1.23 12.47 4.95
N ASP A 313 1.58 13.26 5.96
CA ASP A 313 2.25 14.55 5.79
C ASP A 313 3.76 14.40 6.03
N VAL A 314 4.59 14.84 5.08
CA VAL A 314 6.06 14.87 5.20
C VAL A 314 6.57 15.76 6.34
N ASN A 315 5.70 16.59 6.95
CA ASN A 315 6.00 17.30 8.19
C ASN A 315 6.50 16.36 9.29
N LYS A 316 6.05 15.10 9.28
CA LYS A 316 6.46 14.05 10.24
C LYS A 316 7.81 13.39 9.89
N ASP A 317 8.45 13.70 8.77
CA ASP A 317 9.78 13.19 8.41
C ASP A 317 10.92 13.90 9.15
N LYS A 318 10.62 15.02 9.84
CA LYS A 318 11.61 15.78 10.60
C LYS A 318 12.17 14.94 11.74
N ARG A 319 13.49 14.78 11.75
CA ARG A 319 14.21 14.05 12.78
C ARG A 319 14.62 14.95 13.94
N GLY A 320 14.66 14.38 15.16
CA GLY A 320 15.13 15.10 16.36
C GLY A 320 14.23 16.25 16.79
N VAL A 321 12.97 16.29 16.35
CA VAL A 321 11.95 17.25 16.80
C VAL A 321 10.65 16.54 17.13
N ILE A 322 9.92 17.06 18.12
CA ILE A 322 8.58 16.57 18.45
C ILE A 322 7.65 16.89 17.28
N GLY A 323 6.77 15.97 16.93
CA GLY A 323 5.77 16.18 15.87
C GLY A 323 4.86 17.38 16.18
N SER A 324 4.48 18.09 15.13
CA SER A 324 3.49 19.18 15.17
C SER A 324 2.24 18.79 14.39
N ASP A 325 1.18 19.59 14.48
CA ASP A 325 -0.03 19.40 13.66
C ASP A 325 0.32 19.38 12.18
N ASP A 326 -0.40 18.56 11.42
CA ASP A 326 -0.18 18.37 10.01
C ASP A 326 -1.11 19.28 9.18
N SER A 327 -0.63 19.67 8.00
CA SER A 327 -1.38 20.50 7.07
C SER A 327 -2.20 19.69 6.06
N GLU A 328 -1.95 18.38 6.02
CA GLU A 328 -2.60 17.44 5.12
C GLU A 328 -2.61 16.02 5.71
N GLY A 329 -3.36 15.12 5.11
CA GLY A 329 -3.48 13.76 5.58
C GLY A 329 -4.45 13.55 6.73
N ASN A 330 -4.97 14.59 7.33
CA ASN A 330 -5.84 14.59 8.51
C ASN A 330 -7.32 14.49 8.14
N ALA A 331 -7.67 13.42 7.43
CA ALA A 331 -9.04 13.15 6.97
C ALA A 331 -9.33 11.65 6.85
N MET A 332 -10.61 11.31 6.72
CA MET A 332 -11.12 10.01 6.26
C MET A 332 -12.15 10.23 5.17
N TYR A 333 -12.18 9.35 4.19
CA TYR A 333 -13.04 9.46 3.02
C TYR A 333 -13.80 8.17 2.75
N VAL A 334 -15.06 8.33 2.34
CA VAL A 334 -15.90 7.29 1.74
C VAL A 334 -16.34 7.82 0.38
N VAL A 335 -15.96 7.11 -0.68
CA VAL A 335 -16.26 7.49 -2.06
C VAL A 335 -16.99 6.38 -2.78
N ASP A 336 -17.78 6.74 -3.77
CA ASP A 336 -18.43 5.78 -4.67
C ASP A 336 -17.38 4.98 -5.44
N ALA A 337 -17.49 3.67 -5.43
CA ALA A 337 -16.51 2.78 -6.03
C ALA A 337 -16.40 2.91 -7.55
N GLU A 338 -17.50 3.25 -8.23
CA GLU A 338 -17.58 3.33 -9.69
C GLU A 338 -17.19 4.71 -10.23
N THR A 339 -17.53 5.77 -9.47
CA THR A 339 -17.40 7.16 -9.96
C THR A 339 -16.35 7.98 -9.25
N GLY A 340 -15.86 7.54 -8.10
CA GLY A 340 -14.93 8.30 -7.25
C GLY A 340 -15.59 9.51 -6.54
N ALA A 341 -16.90 9.70 -6.71
CA ALA A 341 -17.62 10.82 -6.09
C ALA A 341 -17.58 10.72 -4.57
N LEU A 342 -17.34 11.84 -3.89
CA LEU A 342 -17.36 11.89 -2.43
C LEU A 342 -18.76 11.59 -1.91
N ILE A 343 -18.88 10.55 -1.08
CA ILE A 343 -20.11 10.23 -0.34
C ILE A 343 -20.06 10.89 1.04
N TRP A 344 -18.93 10.75 1.74
CA TRP A 344 -18.73 11.33 3.07
C TRP A 344 -17.25 11.52 3.36
N LYS A 345 -16.96 12.56 4.15
CA LYS A 345 -15.63 12.73 4.74
C LYS A 345 -15.69 13.23 6.18
N ALA A 346 -14.66 12.84 6.96
CA ALA A 346 -14.32 13.51 8.21
C ALA A 346 -13.00 14.24 8.04
N ARG A 347 -12.90 15.44 8.67
CA ARG A 347 -11.69 16.28 8.62
C ARG A 347 -11.50 17.07 9.92
N GLY A 348 -10.35 17.74 10.04
CA GLY A 348 -10.12 18.72 11.10
C GLY A 348 -11.07 19.90 11.00
N GLY A 349 -11.53 20.41 12.15
CA GLY A 349 -12.45 21.55 12.23
C GLY A 349 -13.31 21.53 13.49
N SER A 350 -14.10 22.57 13.69
CA SER A 350 -14.91 22.75 14.91
C SER A 350 -16.44 22.71 14.65
N GLY A 351 -16.86 22.42 13.42
CA GLY A 351 -18.26 22.53 13.00
C GLY A 351 -19.14 21.35 13.37
N GLY A 352 -18.57 20.22 13.78
CA GLY A 352 -19.34 18.99 13.96
C GLY A 352 -19.86 18.41 12.64
N GLY A 353 -21.00 17.71 12.67
CA GLY A 353 -21.60 17.08 11.48
C GLY A 353 -22.55 17.99 10.73
N GLY A 354 -22.62 17.83 9.42
CA GLY A 354 -23.58 18.51 8.55
C GLY A 354 -23.41 18.05 7.10
N GLY A 355 -24.51 17.58 6.49
CA GLY A 355 -24.44 17.03 5.14
C GLY A 355 -23.49 15.82 5.07
N ASN A 356 -22.56 15.83 4.12
CA ASN A 356 -21.59 14.76 3.89
C ASN A 356 -20.18 15.08 4.44
N VAL A 357 -20.03 16.09 5.29
CA VAL A 357 -18.77 16.46 5.95
C VAL A 357 -18.96 16.47 7.45
N PHE A 358 -18.07 15.77 8.16
CA PHE A 358 -17.98 15.80 9.60
C PHE A 358 -16.67 16.48 10.02
N GLU A 359 -16.74 17.42 10.97
CA GLU A 359 -15.54 18.10 11.48
C GLU A 359 -15.30 17.73 12.94
N HIS A 360 -14.04 17.42 13.28
CA HIS A 360 -13.60 17.15 14.64
C HIS A 360 -12.35 17.96 14.97
N ALA A 361 -12.40 18.76 16.05
CA ALA A 361 -11.35 19.72 16.38
C ALA A 361 -9.98 19.08 16.67
N GLN A 362 -9.94 17.83 17.14
CA GLN A 362 -8.71 17.11 17.44
C GLN A 362 -8.15 16.29 16.29
N LEU A 363 -8.80 16.27 15.12
CA LEU A 363 -8.29 15.61 13.91
C LEU A 363 -7.30 16.54 13.20
N VAL A 364 -6.13 16.71 13.79
CA VAL A 364 -5.08 17.64 13.34
C VAL A 364 -3.82 16.93 12.83
N ASP A 365 -3.77 15.61 12.97
CA ASP A 365 -2.64 14.79 12.54
C ASP A 365 -2.99 13.89 11.37
N SER A 366 -2.01 13.65 10.51
CA SER A 366 -2.15 12.80 9.33
C SER A 366 -2.42 11.35 9.70
N ILE A 367 -3.16 10.64 8.83
CA ILE A 367 -3.57 9.25 9.00
C ILE A 367 -2.97 8.38 7.89
N PRO A 368 -1.71 7.93 8.01
CA PRO A 368 -1.09 7.04 7.02
C PRO A 368 -1.61 5.61 7.13
N SER A 369 -2.24 5.27 8.22
CA SER A 369 -2.74 3.93 8.50
C SER A 369 -3.90 3.56 7.56
N THR A 370 -3.95 2.28 7.19
CA THR A 370 -5.13 1.71 6.52
C THR A 370 -6.27 1.58 7.52
N LEU A 371 -7.48 1.87 7.09
CA LEU A 371 -8.69 1.73 7.89
C LEU A 371 -8.99 0.25 8.21
N SER A 372 -9.36 -0.06 9.44
CA SER A 372 -10.12 -1.27 9.74
C SER A 372 -11.60 -0.98 9.53
N VAL A 373 -12.25 -1.79 8.73
CA VAL A 373 -13.66 -1.66 8.40
C VAL A 373 -14.42 -2.89 8.88
N ALA A 374 -15.63 -2.71 9.39
CA ALA A 374 -16.46 -3.80 9.88
C ALA A 374 -17.94 -3.55 9.56
N ASP A 375 -18.64 -4.68 9.34
CA ASP A 375 -20.06 -4.85 9.50
C ASP A 375 -20.26 -5.40 10.92
N THR A 376 -20.80 -4.58 11.82
CA THR A 376 -20.85 -4.92 13.26
C THR A 376 -22.19 -5.49 13.70
N ASP A 377 -23.23 -5.42 12.88
CA ASP A 377 -24.54 -6.01 13.14
C ASP A 377 -24.87 -7.19 12.22
N GLY A 378 -24.06 -7.46 11.21
CA GLY A 378 -24.16 -8.61 10.32
C GLY A 378 -25.19 -8.45 9.21
N ASP A 379 -25.54 -7.21 8.85
CA ASP A 379 -26.52 -6.92 7.82
C ASP A 379 -25.94 -6.91 6.38
N GLY A 380 -24.63 -7.08 6.26
CA GLY A 380 -23.89 -7.11 4.99
C GLY A 380 -23.35 -5.73 4.58
N PHE A 381 -23.59 -4.68 5.36
CA PHE A 381 -23.09 -3.34 5.09
C PHE A 381 -21.97 -2.94 6.06
N THR A 382 -21.02 -2.16 5.56
CA THR A 382 -19.98 -1.59 6.41
C THR A 382 -20.57 -0.44 7.22
N ASP A 383 -20.46 -0.53 8.55
CA ASP A 383 -21.02 0.44 9.47
C ASP A 383 -19.97 1.10 10.37
N ARG A 384 -18.74 0.59 10.40
CA ARG A 384 -17.68 1.10 11.27
C ARG A 384 -16.31 1.13 10.60
N MET A 385 -15.59 2.21 10.84
CA MET A 385 -14.16 2.33 10.52
C MET A 385 -13.37 2.69 11.79
N VAL A 386 -12.18 2.09 11.96
CA VAL A 386 -11.28 2.40 13.08
C VAL A 386 -9.86 2.60 12.55
N VAL A 387 -9.14 3.59 13.10
CA VAL A 387 -7.77 3.92 12.65
C VAL A 387 -6.99 4.69 13.72
N GLY A 388 -5.66 4.64 13.65
CA GLY A 388 -4.76 5.49 14.43
C GLY A 388 -4.07 6.53 13.55
N ASP A 389 -3.80 7.74 14.12
CA ASP A 389 -3.12 8.84 13.45
C ASP A 389 -1.65 9.00 13.89
N THR A 390 -0.94 9.96 13.30
CA THR A 390 0.46 10.27 13.62
C THR A 390 0.63 11.15 14.87
N GLY A 391 -0.47 11.59 15.49
CA GLY A 391 -0.48 12.28 16.78
C GLY A 391 -0.72 11.35 17.97
N GLY A 392 -1.00 10.06 17.69
CA GLY A 392 -1.30 9.06 18.70
C GLY A 392 -2.76 9.05 19.15
N ASN A 393 -3.68 9.56 18.34
CA ASN A 393 -5.10 9.41 18.55
C ASN A 393 -5.61 8.17 17.83
N ILE A 394 -6.62 7.54 18.39
CA ILE A 394 -7.35 6.41 17.82
C ILE A 394 -8.79 6.83 17.57
N TRP A 395 -9.20 6.72 16.32
CA TRP A 395 -10.45 7.23 15.80
C TRP A 395 -11.41 6.09 15.47
N ARG A 396 -12.70 6.33 15.72
CA ARG A 396 -13.81 5.49 15.28
C ARG A 396 -14.77 6.35 14.46
N ALA A 397 -15.08 5.94 13.25
CA ALA A 397 -16.19 6.48 12.47
C ALA A 397 -17.34 5.47 12.43
N ASP A 398 -18.54 5.92 12.74
CA ASP A 398 -19.80 5.20 12.54
C ASP A 398 -20.43 5.71 11.24
N ILE A 399 -20.56 4.81 10.24
CA ILE A 399 -21.01 5.13 8.87
C ILE A 399 -22.26 4.35 8.48
N HIS A 400 -23.13 4.12 9.43
CA HIS A 400 -24.32 3.30 9.24
C HIS A 400 -25.57 4.11 8.82
N GLY A 401 -26.49 3.40 8.18
CA GLY A 401 -27.77 3.94 7.75
C GLY A 401 -27.69 4.80 6.49
N ARG A 402 -28.84 5.08 5.92
CA ARG A 402 -28.99 5.68 4.59
C ARG A 402 -28.74 7.18 4.54
N ASP A 403 -28.77 7.85 5.68
CA ASP A 403 -28.56 9.29 5.79
C ASP A 403 -27.13 9.57 6.27
N VAL A 404 -26.27 9.95 5.34
CA VAL A 404 -24.86 10.26 5.61
C VAL A 404 -24.65 11.43 6.57
N SER A 405 -25.67 12.29 6.76
CA SER A 405 -25.59 13.41 7.72
C SER A 405 -25.58 12.93 9.18
N ASN A 406 -25.97 11.69 9.43
CA ASN A 406 -25.91 11.04 10.74
C ASN A 406 -24.58 10.33 10.99
N TRP A 407 -23.72 10.22 9.97
CA TRP A 407 -22.42 9.60 10.12
C TRP A 407 -21.49 10.51 10.92
N LYS A 408 -20.68 9.92 11.78
CA LYS A 408 -19.87 10.69 12.72
C LYS A 408 -18.51 10.08 12.92
N LEU A 409 -17.56 10.95 13.30
CA LEU A 409 -16.25 10.57 13.80
C LEU A 409 -16.19 10.82 15.30
N THR A 410 -15.59 9.90 16.05
CA THR A 410 -15.39 10.03 17.49
C THR A 410 -13.95 9.66 17.86
N LEU A 411 -13.42 10.31 18.91
CA LEU A 411 -12.12 10.03 19.47
C LEU A 411 -12.24 8.89 20.48
N LEU A 412 -11.76 7.70 20.09
CA LEU A 412 -11.82 6.51 20.94
C LEU A 412 -10.76 6.56 22.06
N ALA A 413 -9.55 7.05 21.77
CA ALA A 413 -8.50 7.29 22.77
C ALA A 413 -7.44 8.25 22.26
N SER A 414 -6.76 8.96 23.16
CA SER A 414 -5.58 9.77 22.88
C SER A 414 -4.41 9.24 23.71
N VAL A 415 -3.44 8.60 23.06
CA VAL A 415 -2.32 7.91 23.74
C VAL A 415 -0.95 8.42 23.31
N GLY A 416 -0.90 9.43 22.46
CA GLY A 416 0.30 10.05 21.93
C GLY A 416 0.56 11.46 22.46
N ARG A 417 1.01 12.35 21.58
CA ARG A 417 1.38 13.73 21.93
C ARG A 417 0.22 14.58 22.47
N HIS A 418 -1.03 14.17 22.25
CA HIS A 418 -2.23 14.84 22.73
C HIS A 418 -2.78 14.22 24.04
N ALA A 419 -2.12 13.24 24.62
CA ALA A 419 -2.58 12.50 25.79
C ALA A 419 -2.46 13.25 27.13
N GLY A 420 -2.61 14.57 27.11
CA GLY A 420 -2.49 15.43 28.29
C GLY A 420 -1.04 15.87 28.57
N GLY A 421 -0.88 17.06 29.13
CA GLY A 421 0.43 17.66 29.37
C GLY A 421 1.07 18.28 28.12
N ALA A 422 2.31 18.78 28.26
CA ALA A 422 3.07 19.29 27.13
C ALA A 422 3.60 18.12 26.27
N PRO A 423 3.54 18.23 24.94
CA PRO A 423 4.15 17.24 24.07
C PRO A 423 5.63 17.03 24.36
N SER A 424 6.09 15.79 24.36
CA SER A 424 7.48 15.42 24.58
C SER A 424 7.90 14.35 23.58
N PHE A 425 9.20 14.09 23.44
CA PHE A 425 9.68 12.97 22.63
C PHE A 425 9.10 11.64 23.10
N GLU A 426 8.98 11.44 24.39
CA GLU A 426 8.44 10.19 24.97
C GLU A 426 6.97 9.94 24.61
N THR A 427 6.22 11.02 24.36
CA THR A 427 4.79 10.94 24.02
C THR A 427 4.50 11.04 22.53
N ASP A 428 5.48 11.31 21.66
CA ASP A 428 5.29 11.46 20.21
C ASP A 428 5.07 10.09 19.51
N ARG A 429 4.05 9.36 19.98
CA ARG A 429 3.65 8.05 19.44
C ARG A 429 2.85 8.22 18.18
N ARG A 430 3.18 7.41 17.17
CA ARG A 430 2.59 7.49 15.83
C ARG A 430 2.08 6.13 15.40
N PHE A 431 0.93 6.09 14.74
CA PHE A 431 0.33 4.87 14.20
C PHE A 431 0.40 4.86 12.67
N PHE A 432 0.98 3.78 12.12
CA PHE A 432 1.14 3.60 10.67
C PHE A 432 0.45 2.34 10.16
N HIS A 433 0.03 1.46 11.05
CA HIS A 433 -0.53 0.17 10.69
C HIS A 433 -2.00 0.08 11.08
N ARG A 434 -2.72 -0.67 10.28
CA ARG A 434 -4.14 -0.93 10.48
C ARG A 434 -4.38 -1.55 11.86
N PRO A 435 -5.34 -1.05 12.66
CA PRO A 435 -5.79 -1.74 13.86
C PRO A 435 -6.33 -3.15 13.53
N ASP A 436 -6.13 -4.12 14.41
CA ASP A 436 -6.90 -5.35 14.42
C ASP A 436 -8.18 -5.11 15.20
N LEU A 437 -9.35 -5.45 14.65
CA LEU A 437 -10.66 -5.22 15.25
C LEU A 437 -11.34 -6.56 15.52
N VAL A 438 -11.55 -6.87 16.79
CA VAL A 438 -11.98 -8.21 17.22
C VAL A 438 -13.17 -8.12 18.18
N PRO A 439 -14.36 -8.56 17.78
CA PRO A 439 -15.49 -8.70 18.71
C PRO A 439 -15.15 -9.68 19.84
N SER A 440 -15.38 -9.27 21.08
CA SER A 440 -15.04 -10.05 22.27
C SER A 440 -16.01 -9.80 23.44
N LYS A 441 -15.78 -10.50 24.54
CA LYS A 441 -16.55 -10.30 25.78
C LYS A 441 -15.71 -10.56 27.02
N ASP A 442 -16.07 -9.92 28.11
CA ASP A 442 -15.53 -10.18 29.44
C ASP A 442 -16.65 -10.19 30.49
N GLY A 443 -16.31 -10.19 31.78
CA GLY A 443 -17.28 -10.15 32.88
C GLY A 443 -18.18 -8.91 32.89
N ASN A 444 -17.79 -7.83 32.18
CA ASN A 444 -18.56 -6.59 32.08
C ASN A 444 -19.38 -6.49 30.78
N GLY A 445 -19.39 -7.52 29.94
CA GLY A 445 -20.20 -7.58 28.72
C GLY A 445 -19.38 -7.60 27.43
N LEU A 446 -20.06 -7.31 26.31
CA LEU A 446 -19.46 -7.26 24.99
C LEU A 446 -18.57 -6.04 24.81
N PHE A 447 -17.56 -6.16 23.97
CA PHE A 447 -16.72 -5.07 23.50
C PHE A 447 -16.06 -5.41 22.16
N ASP A 448 -15.70 -4.41 21.40
CA ASP A 448 -14.80 -4.55 20.27
C ASP A 448 -13.37 -4.26 20.77
N ALA A 449 -12.48 -5.24 20.65
CA ALA A 449 -11.08 -5.05 20.94
C ALA A 449 -10.41 -4.36 19.75
N VAL A 450 -9.91 -3.15 19.97
CA VAL A 450 -9.10 -2.41 18.99
C VAL A 450 -7.65 -2.58 19.36
N VAL A 451 -6.91 -3.32 18.53
CA VAL A 451 -5.52 -3.72 18.83
C VAL A 451 -4.57 -3.06 17.83
N LEU A 452 -3.65 -2.23 18.31
CA LEU A 452 -2.70 -1.53 17.45
C LEU A 452 -1.41 -1.16 18.19
N GLY A 453 -0.30 -1.10 17.45
CA GLY A 453 1.00 -0.76 17.99
C GLY A 453 1.54 0.55 17.45
N SER A 454 2.23 1.31 18.30
CA SER A 454 2.91 2.54 17.89
C SER A 454 4.32 2.27 17.36
N GLY A 455 4.75 3.14 16.45
CA GLY A 455 6.10 3.12 15.88
C GLY A 455 6.25 4.07 14.72
N ASN A 456 7.30 4.87 14.72
CA ASN A 456 7.58 5.77 13.60
C ASN A 456 8.18 4.99 12.41
N ARG A 457 7.35 4.65 11.43
CA ARG A 457 7.77 3.96 10.21
C ARG A 457 8.56 4.85 9.25
N ALA A 458 8.41 6.17 9.35
CA ALA A 458 9.15 7.11 8.50
C ALA A 458 10.63 7.18 8.91
N ASP A 459 10.94 6.85 10.17
CA ASP A 459 12.32 6.71 10.66
C ASP A 459 12.48 5.40 11.45
N PRO A 460 12.57 4.25 10.75
CA PRO A 460 12.66 2.96 11.42
C PRO A 460 13.97 2.78 12.18
N LEU A 461 15.04 3.46 11.78
CA LEU A 461 16.38 3.32 12.36
C LEU A 461 16.62 4.23 13.57
N ASP A 462 15.69 5.11 13.92
CA ASP A 462 15.82 5.99 15.10
C ASP A 462 15.87 5.18 16.40
N LYS A 463 16.90 5.44 17.21
CA LYS A 463 17.20 4.75 18.48
C LYS A 463 17.14 5.64 19.70
N GLY A 464 17.34 6.92 19.52
CA GLY A 464 17.52 7.85 20.62
C GLY A 464 16.70 9.11 20.48
N GLY A 465 16.01 9.51 21.54
CA GLY A 465 15.07 10.62 21.55
C GLY A 465 13.73 10.30 20.91
N SER A 466 13.49 9.04 20.55
CA SER A 466 12.22 8.56 20.01
C SER A 466 11.20 8.28 21.11
N ALA A 467 9.94 8.27 20.70
CA ALA A 467 8.82 7.94 21.57
C ALA A 467 9.00 6.57 22.24
N TYR A 468 8.55 6.48 23.48
CA TYR A 468 8.29 5.19 24.12
C TYR A 468 7.09 4.55 23.42
N ASN A 469 7.34 3.49 22.67
CA ASN A 469 6.31 2.80 21.90
C ASN A 469 5.60 1.72 22.71
N PHE A 470 4.36 1.49 22.36
CA PHE A 470 3.49 0.54 23.05
C PHE A 470 2.66 -0.25 22.03
N MET A 471 2.29 -1.45 22.43
CA MET A 471 1.13 -2.13 21.92
C MET A 471 -0.07 -1.84 22.81
N TYR A 472 -1.22 -1.51 22.21
CA TYR A 472 -2.48 -1.23 22.89
C TYR A 472 -3.54 -2.23 22.50
N MET A 473 -4.37 -2.61 23.45
CA MET A 473 -5.68 -3.22 23.24
C MET A 473 -6.71 -2.36 23.97
N ILE A 474 -7.62 -1.77 23.21
CA ILE A 474 -8.67 -0.88 23.69
C ILE A 474 -9.98 -1.62 23.66
N LYS A 475 -10.74 -1.62 24.77
CA LYS A 475 -12.08 -2.19 24.84
C LYS A 475 -13.13 -1.14 24.53
N ASP A 476 -13.55 -1.09 23.28
CA ASP A 476 -14.71 -0.28 22.92
C ASP A 476 -16.01 -1.03 23.24
N ARG A 477 -16.64 -0.63 24.33
CA ARG A 477 -17.88 -1.28 24.82
C ARG A 477 -19.14 -0.77 24.15
N ARG A 478 -19.02 0.18 23.23
CA ARG A 478 -20.13 0.71 22.44
C ARG A 478 -20.27 -0.10 21.14
N THR A 479 -20.64 -1.36 21.30
CA THR A 479 -20.72 -2.31 20.18
C THR A 479 -21.93 -2.08 19.28
N SER A 480 -22.95 -1.39 19.74
CA SER A 480 -24.12 -1.08 18.90
C SER A 480 -23.75 -0.10 17.79
N VAL A 481 -24.41 -0.27 16.66
CA VAL A 481 -24.25 0.60 15.48
C VAL A 481 -24.57 2.05 15.85
N GLY A 482 -23.76 2.98 15.39
CA GLY A 482 -23.96 4.42 15.64
C GLY A 482 -23.74 4.89 17.08
N SER A 483 -23.29 4.03 17.99
CA SER A 483 -23.16 4.35 19.42
C SER A 483 -21.84 5.03 19.83
N GLY A 484 -20.91 5.27 18.87
CA GLY A 484 -19.64 5.92 19.15
C GLY A 484 -19.79 7.29 19.80
N VAL A 485 -18.92 7.59 20.75
CA VAL A 485 -18.78 8.90 21.41
C VAL A 485 -17.31 9.12 21.76
N ASP A 486 -16.91 10.37 21.93
CA ASP A 486 -15.61 10.69 22.49
C ASP A 486 -15.51 10.12 23.90
N THR A 487 -14.50 9.30 24.13
CA THR A 487 -14.38 8.60 25.42
C THR A 487 -13.59 9.38 26.45
N GLY A 488 -12.71 10.29 26.02
CA GLY A 488 -11.75 10.96 26.87
C GLY A 488 -10.62 10.06 27.38
N LEU A 489 -10.53 8.80 26.92
CA LEU A 489 -9.49 7.87 27.34
C LEU A 489 -8.11 8.34 26.93
N GLN A 490 -7.16 8.25 27.88
CA GLN A 490 -5.77 8.62 27.69
C GLN A 490 -4.86 7.43 27.97
N HIS A 491 -3.58 7.59 27.65
CA HIS A 491 -2.56 6.57 27.87
C HIS A 491 -2.59 5.94 29.28
N VAL A 492 -2.83 6.74 30.31
CA VAL A 492 -2.82 6.30 31.71
C VAL A 492 -4.04 5.46 32.12
N ASP A 493 -5.11 5.47 31.32
CA ASP A 493 -6.34 4.74 31.61
C ASP A 493 -6.26 3.25 31.27
N PHE A 494 -5.22 2.85 30.55
CA PHE A 494 -4.99 1.46 30.16
C PHE A 494 -4.13 0.73 31.18
N GLY A 495 -4.50 -0.50 31.48
CA GLY A 495 -3.73 -1.36 32.39
C GLY A 495 -2.33 -1.63 31.84
N ASP A 496 -1.32 -1.40 32.66
CA ASP A 496 0.09 -1.55 32.27
C ASP A 496 0.53 -3.00 32.38
N VAL A 497 0.70 -3.66 31.23
CA VAL A 497 1.14 -5.04 31.12
C VAL A 497 2.64 -5.02 30.84
N THR A 498 3.43 -5.57 31.76
CA THR A 498 4.89 -5.65 31.59
C THR A 498 5.30 -7.01 31.05
N SER A 499 6.45 -7.08 30.39
CA SER A 499 7.03 -8.34 29.92
C SER A 499 7.25 -9.34 31.06
N ASN A 500 7.58 -8.86 32.25
CA ASN A 500 7.75 -9.70 33.44
C ASN A 500 6.44 -10.36 33.89
N CYS A 501 5.30 -9.66 33.87
CA CYS A 501 4.03 -10.24 34.22
C CYS A 501 3.51 -11.23 33.16
N LEU A 502 3.85 -11.04 31.88
CA LEU A 502 3.53 -11.98 30.81
C LEU A 502 4.25 -13.33 30.99
N GLN A 503 5.44 -13.34 31.58
CA GLN A 503 6.24 -14.53 31.81
C GLN A 503 5.93 -15.21 33.15
N SER A 504 5.17 -14.56 34.03
CA SER A 504 4.84 -15.11 35.34
C SER A 504 3.67 -16.10 35.27
N ASN A 505 3.74 -17.19 36.03
CA ASN A 505 2.65 -18.16 36.13
C ASN A 505 1.38 -17.57 36.79
N GLY A 506 1.49 -16.43 37.46
CA GLY A 506 0.37 -15.74 38.12
C GLY A 506 -0.33 -14.69 37.22
N GLY A 507 0.19 -14.45 36.03
CA GLY A 507 -0.32 -13.40 35.13
C GLY A 507 -0.14 -11.99 35.67
N CYS A 508 -0.74 -11.02 34.95
CA CYS A 508 -0.71 -9.61 35.32
C CYS A 508 -1.92 -9.24 36.17
N ILE A 509 -1.69 -8.62 37.33
CA ILE A 509 -2.77 -8.06 38.18
C ILE A 509 -2.88 -6.56 37.81
N VAL A 510 -3.70 -6.26 36.81
CA VAL A 510 -3.88 -4.90 36.30
C VAL A 510 -5.36 -4.58 36.09
N ASN A 511 -5.72 -3.30 36.14
CA ASN A 511 -7.06 -2.86 35.80
C ASN A 511 -7.25 -2.88 34.28
N LEU A 512 -8.09 -3.79 33.77
CA LEU A 512 -8.36 -3.99 32.36
C LEU A 512 -9.73 -3.47 31.90
N VAL A 513 -10.35 -2.56 32.65
CA VAL A 513 -11.69 -2.02 32.33
C VAL A 513 -11.72 -1.42 30.92
N HIS A 514 -10.70 -0.65 30.58
CA HIS A 514 -10.56 0.01 29.27
C HIS A 514 -9.64 -0.75 28.31
N GLY A 515 -9.01 -1.82 28.77
CA GLY A 515 -8.02 -2.58 28.03
C GLY A 515 -6.62 -2.47 28.64
N TRP A 516 -5.59 -2.79 27.83
CA TRP A 516 -4.20 -2.79 28.28
C TRP A 516 -3.25 -2.07 27.32
N ARG A 517 -2.09 -1.71 27.85
CA ARG A 517 -0.91 -1.28 27.11
C ARG A 517 0.30 -2.13 27.49
N LEU A 518 1.11 -2.50 26.51
CA LEU A 518 2.38 -3.21 26.70
C LEU A 518 3.51 -2.32 26.20
N GLY A 519 4.37 -1.85 27.11
CA GLY A 519 5.55 -1.07 26.78
C GLY A 519 6.60 -1.90 26.04
N LEU A 520 7.20 -1.31 25.01
CA LEU A 520 8.34 -1.88 24.31
C LEU A 520 9.61 -1.36 25.00
N GLU A 521 10.28 -2.24 25.73
CA GLU A 521 11.29 -1.86 26.74
C GLU A 521 12.63 -1.44 26.14
N GLU A 522 12.93 -1.88 24.90
CA GLU A 522 14.22 -1.56 24.27
C GLU A 522 14.19 -0.19 23.58
N PRO A 523 15.25 0.62 23.72
CA PRO A 523 15.34 1.90 23.05
C PRO A 523 15.18 1.81 21.54
N GLY A 524 14.19 2.52 21.01
CA GLY A 524 13.89 2.52 19.57
C GLY A 524 13.08 1.33 19.08
N GLU A 525 12.69 0.38 19.94
CA GLU A 525 11.78 -0.70 19.55
C GLU A 525 10.42 -0.15 19.12
N LYS A 526 9.86 -0.67 18.05
CA LYS A 526 8.63 -0.16 17.44
C LYS A 526 7.81 -1.27 16.77
N VAL A 527 6.49 -1.12 16.76
CA VAL A 527 5.61 -2.00 15.98
C VAL A 527 5.58 -1.50 14.54
N LEU A 528 6.00 -2.35 13.60
CA LEU A 528 6.02 -2.03 12.17
C LEU A 528 5.15 -2.98 11.32
N ALA A 529 4.19 -3.66 11.96
CA ALA A 529 3.25 -4.55 11.29
C ALA A 529 1.86 -4.48 11.96
N THR A 530 0.84 -4.87 11.22
CA THR A 530 -0.51 -5.09 11.77
C THR A 530 -0.50 -6.28 12.72
N ALA A 531 -1.14 -6.14 13.88
CA ALA A 531 -1.38 -7.28 14.79
C ALA A 531 -2.41 -8.25 14.19
N LEU A 532 -2.34 -9.49 14.62
CA LEU A 532 -3.30 -10.54 14.26
C LEU A 532 -3.80 -11.24 15.51
N THR A 533 -5.11 -11.23 15.74
CA THR A 533 -5.73 -11.93 16.84
C THR A 533 -6.40 -13.21 16.36
N LEU A 534 -5.98 -14.33 16.92
CA LEU A 534 -6.53 -15.66 16.65
C LEU A 534 -6.84 -16.38 17.96
N THR A 535 -8.05 -16.93 18.10
CA THR A 535 -8.48 -17.72 19.25
C THR A 535 -8.19 -17.06 20.61
N GLY A 536 -8.41 -15.74 20.72
CA GLY A 536 -8.21 -14.97 21.94
C GLY A 536 -6.75 -14.63 22.27
N LYS A 537 -5.83 -14.86 21.35
CA LYS A 537 -4.42 -14.43 21.45
C LYS A 537 -4.09 -13.46 20.34
N THR A 538 -3.47 -12.36 20.71
CA THR A 538 -2.94 -11.35 19.80
C THR A 538 -1.47 -11.62 19.54
N PHE A 539 -1.11 -11.75 18.27
CA PHE A 539 0.25 -11.88 17.78
C PHE A 539 0.67 -10.59 17.11
N PHE A 540 1.85 -10.10 17.43
CA PHE A 540 2.42 -8.94 16.75
C PHE A 540 3.95 -9.02 16.74
N THR A 541 4.57 -8.34 15.78
CA THR A 541 6.02 -8.26 15.64
C THR A 541 6.49 -6.85 15.88
N THR A 542 7.69 -6.75 16.45
CA THR A 542 8.39 -5.48 16.62
C THR A 542 9.72 -5.52 15.86
N TYR A 543 10.22 -4.34 15.56
CA TYR A 543 11.54 -4.11 15.02
C TYR A 543 12.37 -3.34 16.02
N LEU A 544 13.57 -3.83 16.29
CA LEU A 544 14.57 -3.19 17.12
C LEU A 544 15.76 -2.78 16.24
N PRO A 545 16.03 -1.47 16.09
CA PRO A 545 17.18 -1.00 15.33
C PRO A 545 18.49 -1.50 15.92
N PHE A 546 19.44 -1.86 15.07
CA PHE A 546 20.76 -2.33 15.52
C PHE A 546 21.49 -1.27 16.36
N SER A 547 22.06 -1.66 17.50
CA SER A 547 22.76 -0.76 18.44
C SER A 547 24.29 -0.90 18.45
N GLY A 548 24.86 -1.77 17.59
CA GLY A 548 26.31 -2.02 17.54
C GLY A 548 27.13 -1.00 16.73
N THR A 549 28.43 -0.94 17.01
CA THR A 549 29.41 -0.05 16.36
C THR A 549 30.01 -0.64 15.07
N GLY A 550 29.51 -1.77 14.58
CA GLY A 550 30.10 -2.54 13.48
C GLY A 550 29.48 -2.36 12.11
N ALA A 551 28.52 -1.43 11.95
CA ALA A 551 27.92 -1.18 10.64
C ALA A 551 28.92 -0.48 9.71
N THR A 552 29.32 -1.15 8.63
CA THR A 552 30.05 -0.54 7.50
C THR A 552 29.06 -0.26 6.36
N ALA A 553 29.44 0.60 5.43
CA ALA A 553 28.64 0.86 4.24
C ALA A 553 28.28 -0.41 3.44
N CYS A 554 29.09 -1.46 3.56
CA CYS A 554 28.92 -2.74 2.88
C CYS A 554 28.32 -3.86 3.77
N SER A 555 28.03 -3.58 5.04
CA SER A 555 27.38 -4.51 5.97
C SER A 555 26.25 -3.75 6.69
N PRO A 556 25.07 -3.65 6.06
CA PRO A 556 23.94 -2.96 6.66
C PRO A 556 23.53 -3.65 7.97
N SER A 557 23.26 -2.84 8.99
CA SER A 557 22.76 -3.32 10.26
C SER A 557 21.27 -3.63 10.13
N GLU A 558 20.90 -4.90 10.04
CA GLU A 558 19.52 -5.34 9.80
C GLU A 558 18.59 -5.15 11.01
N GLY A 559 19.15 -4.92 12.21
CA GLY A 559 18.35 -4.88 13.44
C GLY A 559 17.88 -6.26 13.87
N ALA A 560 16.89 -6.30 14.76
CA ALA A 560 16.29 -7.52 15.26
C ALA A 560 14.75 -7.45 15.21
N GLY A 561 14.12 -8.59 14.93
CA GLY A 561 12.68 -8.78 15.04
C GLY A 561 12.31 -9.54 16.31
N ARG A 562 11.21 -9.15 16.97
CA ARG A 562 10.61 -9.90 18.07
C ARG A 562 9.17 -10.25 17.74
N LEU A 563 8.74 -11.43 18.15
CA LEU A 563 7.35 -11.87 18.09
C LEU A 563 6.78 -11.93 19.49
N TYR A 564 5.66 -11.28 19.69
CA TYR A 564 4.87 -11.32 20.92
C TYR A 564 3.58 -12.10 20.70
N ALA A 565 3.16 -12.80 21.75
CA ALA A 565 1.87 -13.47 21.84
C ALA A 565 1.23 -13.14 23.20
N VAL A 566 0.16 -12.35 23.19
CA VAL A 566 -0.51 -11.83 24.40
C VAL A 566 -1.97 -12.23 24.37
N SER A 567 -2.56 -12.57 25.51
CA SER A 567 -4.02 -12.76 25.57
C SER A 567 -4.74 -11.45 25.30
N LEU A 568 -5.87 -11.57 24.57
CA LEU A 568 -6.71 -10.44 24.24
C LEU A 568 -7.33 -9.80 25.50
#